data_5cd2c46e6e1e5099f7f884293580380b
#
_entry.id   5cd2c46e6e1e5099f7f884293580380b
#
_cell.length_a   1.000
_cell.length_b   1.000
_cell.length_c   1.000
_cell.angle_alpha   90.00
_cell.angle_beta   90.00
_cell.angle_gamma   90.00
#
_symmetry.space_group_name_H-M   'P 1'
#
loop_
_entity.id
_entity.type
_entity.pdbx_description
1 polymer ?
#
loop_
_entity_poly.entity_id
_entity_poly.type
_entity_poly.pdbx_seq_one_letter_code
_entity_poly.pdbx_strand_id
1 'polypeptide(L)'
;MADWTNSVGPQTDCPLKTKRLVLGQVTICRGCCCGNTERGLPEVPVEWLKSEWRKRGLLKRVQLTISGCVGPCDVPNVVVVTSSSGTEWLGNIDHFEQYRSLLEWAARCRDAGEMLALPLEFRRYRTSPFVR
;
A
#
# COMPACT_ATOMS: atom_id res chain seq x y z
N MET A 1 11.56 28.44 10.93
CA MET A 1 11.02 27.56 9.88
C MET A 1 11.76 26.24 9.88
N ALA A 2 11.04 25.15 9.79
CA ALA A 2 11.66 23.83 9.80
C ALA A 2 12.47 23.63 8.52
N ASP A 3 13.67 23.09 8.66
CA ASP A 3 14.51 22.71 7.53
C ASP A 3 14.19 21.24 7.21
N TRP A 4 13.42 21.03 6.15
CA TRP A 4 12.98 19.70 5.78
C TRP A 4 14.10 18.78 5.35
N THR A 5 15.25 19.34 4.92
CA THR A 5 16.40 18.51 4.56
C THR A 5 17.02 17.84 5.79
N ASN A 6 16.88 18.47 6.96
CA ASN A 6 17.41 17.95 8.21
C ASN A 6 16.38 17.13 9.00
N SER A 7 15.12 17.09 8.54
CA SER A 7 14.08 16.35 9.24
C SER A 7 14.03 14.87 8.80
N VAL A 8 14.79 14.50 7.76
CA VAL A 8 14.84 13.14 7.26
C VAL A 8 15.90 12.39 8.03
N GLY A 9 15.50 11.77 9.12
CA GLY A 9 16.39 10.99 9.96
C GLY A 9 15.89 9.57 10.14
N PRO A 10 16.65 8.75 10.86
CA PRO A 10 16.21 7.42 11.22
C PRO A 10 14.91 7.48 12.03
N GLN A 11 14.10 6.42 11.95
CA GLN A 11 12.84 6.35 12.69
C GLN A 11 13.04 6.51 14.20
N THR A 12 14.22 6.13 14.69
CA THR A 12 14.57 6.26 16.10
C THR A 12 14.68 7.70 16.58
N ASP A 13 14.86 8.64 15.63
CA ASP A 13 15.04 10.07 15.96
C ASP A 13 13.71 10.84 16.06
N CYS A 14 12.58 10.16 15.93
CA CYS A 14 11.27 10.81 15.98
C CYS A 14 10.97 11.23 17.42
N PRO A 15 10.77 12.56 17.67
CA PRO A 15 10.48 13.03 19.03
C PRO A 15 9.08 12.67 19.52
N LEU A 16 8.13 12.57 18.60
CA LEU A 16 6.78 12.18 18.96
C LEU A 16 6.64 10.67 18.95
N LYS A 17 6.04 10.15 20.01
CA LYS A 17 5.82 8.72 20.17
C LYS A 17 4.35 8.40 19.94
N THR A 18 4.07 7.27 19.31
CA THR A 18 2.72 6.78 19.16
C THR A 18 2.64 5.35 19.68
N LYS A 19 1.49 4.98 20.22
CA LYS A 19 1.22 3.61 20.63
C LYS A 19 0.66 2.78 19.48
N ARG A 20 0.37 3.42 18.34
CA ARG A 20 -0.22 2.77 17.17
C ARG A 20 0.88 2.34 16.20
N LEU A 21 1.67 1.39 16.63
CA LEU A 21 2.75 0.86 15.82
C LEU A 21 2.23 -0.25 14.92
N VAL A 22 2.56 -0.16 13.64
CA VAL A 22 2.21 -1.17 12.65
C VAL A 22 3.47 -1.65 11.95
N LEU A 23 3.37 -2.82 11.32
CA LEU A 23 4.48 -3.36 10.54
C LEU A 23 4.68 -2.58 9.25
N GLY A 24 3.58 -2.20 8.64
CA GLY A 24 3.58 -1.47 7.38
C GLY A 24 2.18 -1.08 6.99
N GLN A 25 2.06 -0.53 5.78
CA GLN A 25 0.80 -0.01 5.27
C GLN A 25 0.64 -0.37 3.81
N VAL A 26 -0.57 -0.79 3.45
CA VAL A 26 -0.97 -0.99 2.07
C VAL A 26 -1.95 0.13 1.72
N THR A 27 -1.59 0.95 0.75
CA THR A 27 -2.41 2.05 0.27
C THR A 27 -2.99 1.68 -1.08
N ILE A 28 -4.31 1.68 -1.16
CA ILE A 28 -5.05 1.34 -2.38
C ILE A 28 -5.56 2.64 -2.97
N CYS A 29 -5.10 2.98 -4.17
CA CYS A 29 -5.54 4.16 -4.87
C CYS A 29 -6.95 3.93 -5.44
N ARG A 30 -7.82 4.90 -5.24
CA ARG A 30 -9.11 4.95 -5.90
C ARG A 30 -9.40 6.42 -6.21
N GLY A 31 -9.30 6.78 -7.49
CA GLY A 31 -9.41 8.17 -7.90
C GLY A 31 -9.97 8.31 -9.29
N CYS A 32 -9.52 9.34 -10.00
CA CYS A 32 -10.06 9.63 -11.34
C CYS A 32 -9.75 8.53 -12.37
N CYS A 33 -8.70 7.74 -12.13
CA CYS A 33 -8.33 6.62 -13.01
C CYS A 33 -8.46 5.28 -12.29
N CYS A 34 -7.81 5.13 -11.14
CA CYS A 34 -7.88 3.87 -10.40
C CYS A 34 -9.30 3.56 -9.97
N GLY A 35 -9.80 2.38 -10.37
CA GLY A 35 -11.14 1.94 -10.05
C GLY A 35 -12.25 2.62 -10.84
N ASN A 36 -11.92 3.42 -11.84
CA ASN A 36 -12.92 4.15 -12.62
C ASN A 36 -13.52 3.26 -13.70
N THR A 37 -14.51 2.46 -13.30
CA THR A 37 -15.16 1.52 -14.20
C THR A 37 -15.98 2.21 -15.28
N GLU A 38 -16.44 3.44 -15.05
CA GLU A 38 -17.16 4.22 -16.05
C GLU A 38 -16.29 4.53 -17.26
N ARG A 39 -14.96 4.64 -17.04
CA ARG A 39 -14.00 4.85 -18.11
C ARG A 39 -13.42 3.53 -18.64
N GLY A 40 -14.01 2.40 -18.26
CA GLY A 40 -13.54 1.10 -18.70
C GLY A 40 -12.28 0.60 -17.99
N LEU A 41 -11.92 1.22 -16.88
CA LEU A 41 -10.74 0.81 -16.12
C LEU A 41 -11.10 -0.24 -15.07
N PRO A 42 -10.13 -1.05 -14.63
CA PRO A 42 -10.41 -2.14 -13.70
C PRO A 42 -10.98 -1.66 -12.37
N GLU A 43 -11.89 -2.45 -11.81
CA GLU A 43 -12.49 -2.17 -10.51
C GLU A 43 -11.47 -2.33 -9.38
N VAL A 44 -11.63 -1.51 -8.34
CA VAL A 44 -10.92 -1.68 -7.08
C VAL A 44 -11.93 -2.20 -6.06
N PRO A 45 -11.73 -3.42 -5.50
CA PRO A 45 -12.71 -4.03 -4.59
C PRO A 45 -12.60 -3.45 -3.17
N VAL A 46 -12.93 -2.17 -3.02
CA VAL A 46 -12.73 -1.42 -1.77
C VAL A 46 -13.47 -2.05 -0.59
N GLU A 47 -14.76 -2.33 -0.75
CA GLU A 47 -15.56 -2.86 0.36
C GLU A 47 -15.12 -4.27 0.75
N TRP A 48 -14.75 -5.08 -0.24
CA TRP A 48 -14.23 -6.42 0.02
C TRP A 48 -12.92 -6.35 0.81
N LEU A 49 -12.00 -5.46 0.38
CA LEU A 49 -10.72 -5.27 1.05
C LEU A 49 -10.92 -4.83 2.50
N LYS A 50 -11.76 -3.83 2.74
CA LYS A 50 -12.04 -3.36 4.09
C LYS A 50 -12.62 -4.46 4.97
N SER A 51 -13.58 -5.21 4.43
CA SER A 51 -14.23 -6.29 5.14
C SER A 51 -13.25 -7.40 5.51
N GLU A 52 -12.45 -7.85 4.55
CA GLU A 52 -11.49 -8.91 4.77
C GLU A 52 -10.36 -8.50 5.72
N TRP A 53 -9.89 -7.26 5.59
CA TRP A 53 -8.87 -6.74 6.50
C TRP A 53 -9.36 -6.77 7.95
N ARG A 54 -10.60 -6.37 8.15
CA ARG A 54 -11.22 -6.37 9.48
C ARG A 54 -11.43 -7.80 10.00
N LYS A 55 -11.98 -8.68 9.17
CA LYS A 55 -12.25 -10.07 9.55
C LYS A 55 -11.00 -10.80 9.97
N ARG A 56 -9.89 -10.53 9.31
CA ARG A 56 -8.62 -11.20 9.60
C ARG A 56 -7.81 -10.50 10.68
N GLY A 57 -8.33 -9.42 11.26
CA GLY A 57 -7.66 -8.68 12.31
C GLY A 57 -6.35 -8.06 11.89
N LEU A 58 -6.25 -7.63 10.63
CA LEU A 58 -5.00 -7.13 10.08
C LEU A 58 -4.70 -5.68 10.44
N LEU A 59 -5.73 -4.87 10.72
CA LEU A 59 -5.59 -3.42 10.84
C LEU A 59 -4.57 -2.97 11.89
N LYS A 60 -4.39 -3.76 12.94
CA LYS A 60 -3.44 -3.41 14.01
C LYS A 60 -2.00 -3.78 13.66
N ARG A 61 -1.78 -4.52 12.60
CA ARG A 61 -0.43 -4.99 12.22
C ARG A 61 -0.04 -4.47 10.86
N VAL A 62 -0.91 -4.57 9.87
CA VAL A 62 -0.71 -4.03 8.52
C VAL A 62 -1.88 -3.13 8.23
N GLN A 63 -1.64 -1.85 8.11
CA GLN A 63 -2.72 -0.88 7.91
C GLN A 63 -3.17 -0.88 6.46
N LEU A 64 -4.47 -0.78 6.26
CA LEU A 64 -5.08 -0.59 4.94
C LEU A 64 -5.58 0.84 4.84
N THR A 65 -5.19 1.53 3.79
CA THR A 65 -5.65 2.88 3.52
C THR A 65 -6.21 2.93 2.10
N ILE A 66 -7.42 3.44 1.97
CA ILE A 66 -7.99 3.73 0.65
C ILE A 66 -7.76 5.21 0.42
N SER A 67 -6.99 5.55 -0.59
CA SER A 67 -6.60 6.93 -0.86
C SER A 67 -7.26 7.44 -2.15
N GLY A 68 -7.14 8.76 -2.37
CA GLY A 68 -7.37 9.34 -3.68
C GLY A 68 -6.15 9.08 -4.57
N CYS A 69 -6.01 9.89 -5.62
CA CYS A 69 -4.90 9.74 -6.56
C CYS A 69 -3.56 9.91 -5.86
N VAL A 70 -2.64 8.95 -6.11
CA VAL A 70 -1.30 8.97 -5.53
C VAL A 70 -0.22 9.33 -6.55
N GLY A 71 -0.61 9.62 -7.80
CA GLY A 71 0.31 10.13 -8.81
C GLY A 71 0.28 9.41 -10.14
N PRO A 72 0.75 8.16 -10.26
CA PRO A 72 0.91 7.51 -11.57
C PRO A 72 -0.41 7.05 -12.16
N CYS A 73 -1.23 7.99 -12.60
CA CYS A 73 -2.57 7.75 -13.18
C CYS A 73 -2.52 7.03 -14.52
N ASP A 74 -1.37 6.99 -15.15
CA ASP A 74 -1.19 6.34 -16.45
C ASP A 74 -1.01 4.83 -16.36
N VAL A 75 -0.91 4.29 -15.15
CA VAL A 75 -0.81 2.85 -14.91
C VAL A 75 -1.81 2.38 -13.84
N PRO A 76 -3.12 2.68 -14.02
CA PRO A 76 -4.11 2.24 -13.03
C PRO A 76 -4.28 0.72 -13.08
N ASN A 77 -4.62 0.05 -11.99
CA ASN A 77 -4.77 0.60 -10.65
C ASN A 77 -3.44 0.55 -9.90
N VAL A 78 -3.27 1.48 -8.97
CA VAL A 78 -2.01 1.63 -8.23
C VAL A 78 -2.19 1.18 -6.78
N VAL A 79 -1.18 0.46 -6.30
CA VAL A 79 -1.07 0.04 -4.90
C VAL A 79 0.30 0.46 -4.40
N VAL A 80 0.35 1.03 -3.20
CA VAL A 80 1.62 1.45 -2.58
C VAL A 80 1.79 0.69 -1.27
N VAL A 81 2.93 0.05 -1.10
CA VAL A 81 3.27 -0.67 0.13
C VAL A 81 4.41 0.05 0.80
N THR A 82 4.21 0.45 2.05
CA THR A 82 5.18 1.23 2.81
C THR A 82 5.50 0.56 4.13
N SER A 83 6.76 0.57 4.50
CA SER A 83 7.23 0.10 5.79
C SER A 83 8.49 0.87 6.18
N SER A 84 9.06 0.54 7.34
CA SER A 84 10.32 1.15 7.76
C SER A 84 11.48 0.84 6.81
N SER A 85 11.36 -0.22 6.00
CA SER A 85 12.40 -0.59 5.03
C SER A 85 12.24 0.07 3.67
N GLY A 86 11.17 0.83 3.45
CA GLY A 86 10.99 1.55 2.20
C GLY A 86 9.59 1.46 1.64
N THR A 87 9.46 1.88 0.40
CA THR A 87 8.17 1.96 -0.30
C THR A 87 8.26 1.22 -1.63
N GLU A 88 7.23 0.44 -1.93
CA GLU A 88 7.07 -0.22 -3.22
C GLU A 88 5.82 0.29 -3.90
N TRP A 89 5.95 0.67 -5.17
CA TRP A 89 4.84 1.15 -5.99
C TRP A 89 4.50 0.09 -7.01
N LEU A 90 3.21 -0.26 -7.08
CA LEU A 90 2.70 -1.24 -8.04
C LEU A 90 1.68 -0.55 -8.93
N GLY A 91 1.78 -0.76 -10.23
CA GLY A 91 0.82 -0.26 -11.20
C GLY A 91 0.19 -1.40 -11.98
N ASN A 92 -0.81 -1.07 -12.79
CA ASN A 92 -1.52 -2.02 -13.64
C ASN A 92 -2.11 -3.22 -12.90
N ILE A 93 -2.56 -2.99 -11.67
CA ILE A 93 -3.29 -4.01 -10.91
C ILE A 93 -4.70 -4.05 -11.48
N ASP A 94 -5.04 -5.10 -12.19
CA ASP A 94 -6.25 -5.17 -12.99
C ASP A 94 -7.14 -6.39 -12.74
N HIS A 95 -6.73 -7.29 -11.82
CA HIS A 95 -7.50 -8.49 -11.52
C HIS A 95 -7.76 -8.62 -10.03
N PHE A 96 -8.95 -9.10 -9.69
CA PHE A 96 -9.35 -9.33 -8.30
C PHE A 96 -8.34 -10.24 -7.56
N GLU A 97 -7.82 -11.25 -8.24
CA GLU A 97 -6.90 -12.20 -7.61
C GLU A 97 -5.60 -11.53 -7.14
N GLN A 98 -5.21 -10.43 -7.73
CA GLN A 98 -4.05 -9.67 -7.25
C GLN A 98 -4.32 -9.05 -5.89
N TYR A 99 -5.51 -8.53 -5.67
CA TYR A 99 -5.91 -8.00 -4.36
C TYR A 99 -6.02 -9.12 -3.33
N ARG A 100 -6.50 -10.28 -3.74
CA ARG A 100 -6.53 -11.46 -2.87
C ARG A 100 -5.11 -11.88 -2.47
N SER A 101 -4.18 -11.89 -3.42
CA SER A 101 -2.77 -12.19 -3.13
C SER A 101 -2.17 -11.20 -2.16
N LEU A 102 -2.49 -9.91 -2.28
CA LEU A 102 -2.05 -8.90 -1.33
C LEU A 102 -2.61 -9.15 0.07
N LEU A 103 -3.88 -9.52 0.15
CA LEU A 103 -4.51 -9.85 1.43
C LEU A 103 -3.82 -11.04 2.09
N GLU A 104 -3.59 -12.12 1.35
CA GLU A 104 -2.94 -13.30 1.88
C GLU A 104 -1.50 -12.99 2.31
N TRP A 105 -0.80 -12.18 1.52
CA TRP A 105 0.55 -11.74 1.87
C TRP A 105 0.54 -10.90 3.16
N ALA A 106 -0.41 -9.98 3.30
CA ALA A 106 -0.53 -9.16 4.51
C ALA A 106 -0.77 -10.05 5.75
N ALA A 107 -1.56 -11.10 5.59
CA ALA A 107 -1.78 -12.05 6.68
C ALA A 107 -0.49 -12.78 7.06
N ARG A 108 0.32 -13.15 6.08
CA ARG A 108 1.62 -13.77 6.35
C ARG A 108 2.56 -12.79 7.05
N CYS A 109 2.54 -11.50 6.67
CA CYS A 109 3.33 -10.48 7.35
C CYS A 109 2.93 -10.36 8.82
N ARG A 110 1.62 -10.33 9.09
CA ARG A 110 1.10 -10.30 10.45
C ARG A 110 1.64 -11.48 11.27
N ASP A 111 1.56 -12.67 10.70
CA ASP A 111 1.97 -13.88 11.39
C ASP A 111 3.47 -13.92 11.63
N ALA A 112 4.25 -13.39 10.68
CA ALA A 112 5.70 -13.31 10.80
C ALA A 112 6.17 -12.18 11.73
N GLY A 113 5.32 -11.19 11.97
CA GLY A 113 5.69 -10.03 12.77
C GLY A 113 6.60 -9.04 12.05
N GLU A 114 6.64 -9.11 10.72
CA GLU A 114 7.45 -8.19 9.90
C GLU A 114 6.88 -8.12 8.49
N MET A 115 7.20 -7.06 7.78
CA MET A 115 6.81 -6.94 6.37
C MET A 115 7.73 -7.79 5.53
N LEU A 116 7.16 -8.87 4.98
CA LEU A 116 7.87 -9.79 4.11
C LEU A 116 8.02 -9.17 2.71
N ALA A 117 8.93 -9.72 1.92
CA ALA A 117 9.01 -9.35 0.51
C ALA A 117 7.67 -9.67 -0.18
N LEU A 118 7.28 -8.81 -1.12
CA LEU A 118 6.08 -9.05 -1.91
C LEU A 118 6.21 -10.35 -2.71
N PRO A 119 5.10 -11.04 -2.97
CA PRO A 119 5.14 -12.21 -3.83
C PRO A 119 5.81 -11.91 -5.17
N LEU A 120 6.54 -12.88 -5.72
CA LEU A 120 7.27 -12.69 -6.98
C LEU A 120 6.37 -12.28 -8.14
N GLU A 121 5.10 -12.67 -8.10
CA GLU A 121 4.13 -12.30 -9.14
C GLU A 121 3.96 -10.80 -9.29
N PHE A 122 4.28 -10.01 -8.25
CA PHE A 122 4.15 -8.55 -8.29
C PHE A 122 5.39 -7.86 -8.88
N ARG A 123 6.47 -8.57 -9.12
CA ARG A 123 7.70 -7.96 -9.65
C ARG A 123 7.45 -7.21 -10.94
N ARG A 124 6.66 -7.77 -11.85
CA ARG A 124 6.35 -7.19 -13.15
C ARG A 124 5.51 -5.92 -13.08
N TYR A 125 4.88 -5.68 -11.92
CA TYR A 125 4.00 -4.51 -11.73
C TYR A 125 4.69 -3.36 -11.01
N ARG A 126 5.97 -3.52 -10.65
CA ARG A 126 6.70 -2.48 -9.93
C ARG A 126 6.93 -1.28 -10.82
N THR A 127 6.76 -0.09 -10.23
CA THR A 127 7.01 1.18 -10.91
C THR A 127 7.61 2.17 -9.92
N SER A 128 8.04 3.32 -10.40
CA SER A 128 8.50 4.40 -9.55
C SER A 128 8.02 5.71 -10.15
N PRO A 129 7.27 6.52 -9.40
CA PRO A 129 6.79 7.81 -9.90
C PRO A 129 7.80 8.94 -9.71
N PHE A 130 8.98 8.64 -9.19
CA PHE A 130 9.94 9.67 -8.85
C PHE A 130 10.97 9.89 -9.96
N VAL A 131 11.37 11.14 -10.11
CA VAL A 131 12.43 11.52 -11.04
C VAL A 131 13.74 10.90 -10.57
N ARG A 132 14.51 10.37 -11.52
CA ARG A 132 15.80 9.75 -11.23
C ARG A 132 16.93 10.76 -11.35
#